data_96a4c82e09c7ccadd1407caf3637eb2a
#
_entry.id   96a4c82e09c7ccadd1407caf3637eb2a
#
_cell.length_a   1.000
_cell.length_b   1.000
_cell.length_c   1.000
_cell.angle_alpha   90.00
_cell.angle_beta   90.00
_cell.angle_gamma   90.00
#
_symmetry.space_group_name_H-M   'P 1'
#
loop_
_entity.id
_entity.type
_entity.pdbx_description
1 polymer ?
#
loop_
_entity_poly.entity_id
_entity_poly.type
_entity_poly.pdbx_seq_one_letter_code
_entity_poly.pdbx_strand_id
1 'polypeptide(L)'
;PGFPNLTGEELTNRLIEQLNSFETPVHLNETVLEIEKQDEGFAITTNKGSHLTKTVIIAMGGGAFKPRPLELYGVEDYDNIHYHVSNIQQYAGKKVTILGGGDSAVDWALAFEKIAPTTLVHRRDNFRALEHSVQALQESSVTIKTPFVPSQLLGDGKTLDKLEITKVKSDEAETIEV
;
A
#
# COMPACT_ATOMS: atom_id res chain seq x y z
N PRO A 1 13.89 14.80 -9.33
CA PRO A 1 14.66 15.85 -10.00
C PRO A 1 14.44 15.79 -11.52
N GLY A 2 14.15 16.95 -12.13
CA GLY A 2 13.95 17.04 -13.59
C GLY A 2 12.53 16.87 -14.10
N PHE A 3 11.60 16.46 -13.21
CA PHE A 3 10.18 16.31 -13.57
C PHE A 3 9.30 16.92 -12.47
N PRO A 4 8.39 17.85 -12.78
CA PRO A 4 7.52 18.48 -11.79
C PRO A 4 6.48 17.50 -11.21
N ASN A 5 5.92 16.63 -12.06
CA ASN A 5 4.96 15.60 -11.66
C ASN A 5 5.17 14.35 -12.50
N LEU A 6 5.24 13.18 -11.83
CA LEU A 6 5.25 11.86 -12.44
C LEU A 6 4.51 10.90 -11.52
N THR A 7 3.80 9.96 -12.11
CA THR A 7 3.33 8.78 -11.38
C THR A 7 4.52 7.85 -11.09
N GLY A 8 4.36 6.96 -10.10
CA GLY A 8 5.37 5.93 -9.82
C GLY A 8 5.64 5.02 -11.03
N GLU A 9 4.61 4.71 -11.80
CA GLU A 9 4.72 3.91 -13.03
C GLU A 9 5.54 4.63 -14.10
N GLU A 10 5.25 5.90 -14.36
CA GLU A 10 6.00 6.70 -15.35
C GLU A 10 7.47 6.82 -14.97
N LEU A 11 7.77 7.04 -13.68
CA LEU A 11 9.15 7.09 -13.19
C LEU A 11 9.84 5.74 -13.40
N THR A 12 9.19 4.65 -13.05
CA THR A 12 9.73 3.29 -13.21
C THR A 12 10.02 2.99 -14.67
N ASN A 13 9.10 3.29 -15.57
CA ASN A 13 9.28 3.06 -17.01
C ASN A 13 10.49 3.83 -17.57
N ARG A 14 10.68 5.08 -17.15
CA ARG A 14 11.85 5.89 -17.56
C ARG A 14 13.17 5.34 -17.02
N LEU A 15 13.18 4.83 -15.79
CA LEU A 15 14.36 4.19 -15.21
C LEU A 15 14.71 2.88 -15.91
N ILE A 16 13.70 2.08 -16.31
CA ILE A 16 13.88 0.87 -17.10
C ILE A 16 14.44 1.21 -18.49
N GLU A 17 13.89 2.23 -19.15
CA GLU A 17 14.41 2.71 -20.45
C GLU A 17 15.88 3.10 -20.35
N GLN A 18 16.26 3.83 -19.30
CA GLN A 18 17.65 4.19 -19.04
C GLN A 18 18.53 2.94 -18.81
N LEU A 19 18.06 1.98 -18.01
CA LEU A 19 18.78 0.73 -17.75
C LEU A 19 19.00 -0.07 -19.03
N ASN A 20 18.02 -0.18 -19.90
CA ASN A 20 18.09 -0.92 -21.15
C ASN A 20 19.18 -0.40 -22.10
N SER A 21 19.56 0.89 -21.99
CA SER A 21 20.65 1.45 -22.79
C SER A 21 22.04 0.89 -22.46
N PHE A 22 22.16 0.19 -21.33
CA PHE A 22 23.44 -0.41 -20.88
C PHE A 22 23.55 -1.92 -21.14
N GLU A 23 22.58 -2.54 -21.81
CA GLU A 23 22.52 -3.97 -22.10
C GLU A 23 22.76 -4.85 -20.85
N THR A 24 22.34 -4.38 -19.68
CA THR A 24 22.52 -5.07 -18.41
C THR A 24 21.52 -6.21 -18.28
N PRO A 25 21.94 -7.46 -18.03
CA PRO A 25 21.03 -8.57 -17.80
C PRO A 25 20.13 -8.32 -16.57
N VAL A 26 18.82 -8.45 -16.75
CA VAL A 26 17.84 -8.34 -15.67
C VAL A 26 17.13 -9.69 -15.52
N HIS A 27 17.27 -10.29 -14.34
CA HIS A 27 16.67 -11.58 -14.01
C HIS A 27 15.36 -11.35 -13.22
N LEU A 28 14.22 -11.42 -13.91
CA LEU A 28 12.91 -11.28 -13.28
C LEU A 28 12.42 -12.60 -12.65
N ASN A 29 11.60 -12.48 -11.59
CA ASN A 29 11.05 -13.62 -10.84
C ASN A 29 12.17 -14.56 -10.33
N GLU A 30 13.31 -13.98 -9.97
CA GLU A 30 14.44 -14.68 -9.41
C GLU A 30 14.73 -14.11 -8.01
N THR A 31 14.55 -14.96 -7.01
CA THR A 31 14.72 -14.58 -5.60
C THR A 31 16.06 -15.04 -5.09
N VAL A 32 16.85 -14.13 -4.57
CA VAL A 32 18.08 -14.46 -3.87
C VAL A 32 17.74 -15.11 -2.54
N LEU A 33 18.26 -16.31 -2.31
CA LEU A 33 18.06 -17.10 -1.11
C LEU A 33 19.24 -16.98 -0.15
N GLU A 34 20.47 -16.94 -0.70
CA GLU A 34 21.69 -16.91 0.07
C GLU A 34 22.80 -16.17 -0.65
N ILE A 35 23.68 -15.52 0.11
CA ILE A 35 24.89 -14.88 -0.39
C ILE A 35 26.05 -15.37 0.48
N GLU A 36 26.94 -16.13 -0.12
CA GLU A 36 28.14 -16.65 0.54
C GLU A 36 29.39 -15.96 0.05
N LYS A 37 30.27 -15.57 0.98
CA LYS A 37 31.58 -15.05 0.63
C LYS A 37 32.49 -16.18 0.22
N GLN A 38 33.14 -16.03 -0.93
CA GLN A 38 34.15 -16.91 -1.48
C GLN A 38 35.55 -16.23 -1.44
N ASP A 39 36.60 -16.95 -1.72
CA ASP A 39 37.99 -16.41 -1.72
C ASP A 39 38.15 -15.24 -2.72
N GLU A 40 37.52 -15.32 -3.89
CA GLU A 40 37.61 -14.32 -4.95
C GLU A 40 36.25 -13.60 -5.24
N GLY A 41 35.38 -13.48 -4.27
CA GLY A 41 34.09 -12.79 -4.48
C GLY A 41 32.95 -13.39 -3.69
N PHE A 42 31.80 -13.57 -4.34
CA PHE A 42 30.58 -14.06 -3.71
C PHE A 42 29.89 -15.08 -4.61
N ALA A 43 29.35 -16.12 -3.99
CA ALA A 43 28.36 -17.00 -4.59
C ALA A 43 26.95 -16.57 -4.15
N ILE A 44 26.06 -16.37 -5.11
CA ILE A 44 24.67 -15.97 -4.89
C ILE A 44 23.78 -17.14 -5.30
N THR A 45 23.09 -17.73 -4.35
CA THR A 45 22.11 -18.79 -4.60
C THR A 45 20.73 -18.21 -4.73
N THR A 46 20.03 -18.59 -5.80
CA THR A 46 18.67 -18.15 -6.09
C THR A 46 17.72 -19.35 -6.24
N ASN A 47 16.42 -19.09 -6.35
CA ASN A 47 15.43 -20.12 -6.67
C ASN A 47 15.54 -20.66 -8.10
N LYS A 48 16.43 -20.12 -8.96
CA LYS A 48 16.65 -20.54 -10.34
C LYS A 48 18.05 -21.06 -10.63
N GLY A 49 18.99 -20.83 -9.73
CA GLY A 49 20.38 -21.25 -9.93
C GLY A 49 21.35 -20.48 -9.06
N SER A 50 22.63 -20.52 -9.41
CA SER A 50 23.69 -19.82 -8.69
C SER A 50 24.49 -18.92 -9.62
N HIS A 51 24.90 -17.77 -9.10
CA HIS A 51 25.71 -16.78 -9.79
C HIS A 51 26.99 -16.49 -9.01
N LEU A 52 28.09 -16.33 -9.71
CA LEU A 52 29.35 -15.90 -9.11
C LEU A 52 29.64 -14.45 -9.48
N THR A 53 30.01 -13.65 -8.50
CA THR A 53 30.34 -12.24 -8.71
C THR A 53 31.46 -11.76 -7.79
N LYS A 54 32.19 -10.72 -8.20
CA LYS A 54 33.23 -10.10 -7.38
C LYS A 54 32.65 -9.15 -6.33
N THR A 55 31.49 -8.54 -6.61
CA THR A 55 30.86 -7.55 -5.74
C THR A 55 29.36 -7.70 -5.74
N VAL A 56 28.71 -7.33 -4.65
CA VAL A 56 27.25 -7.33 -4.50
C VAL A 56 26.80 -5.96 -4.02
N ILE A 57 25.77 -5.41 -4.68
CA ILE A 57 25.07 -4.21 -4.22
C ILE A 57 23.69 -4.64 -3.77
N ILE A 58 23.39 -4.43 -2.50
CA ILE A 58 22.06 -4.72 -1.93
C ILE A 58 21.17 -3.49 -2.09
N ALA A 59 20.19 -3.59 -2.99
CA ALA A 59 19.25 -2.50 -3.31
C ALA A 59 17.80 -3.00 -3.28
N MET A 60 17.45 -3.75 -2.24
CA MET A 60 16.17 -4.46 -2.10
C MET A 60 15.02 -3.59 -1.54
N GLY A 61 15.22 -2.30 -1.39
CA GLY A 61 14.23 -1.38 -0.82
C GLY A 61 13.81 -1.80 0.60
N GLY A 62 12.52 -1.78 0.88
CA GLY A 62 11.93 -2.25 2.14
C GLY A 62 11.92 -3.78 2.31
N GLY A 63 12.47 -4.53 1.37
CA GLY A 63 12.43 -5.99 1.35
C GLY A 63 11.04 -6.54 1.00
N ALA A 64 10.75 -7.77 1.42
CA ALA A 64 9.44 -8.38 1.27
C ALA A 64 8.44 -7.69 2.22
N PHE A 65 7.85 -6.60 1.76
CA PHE A 65 6.84 -5.89 2.55
C PHE A 65 5.62 -6.79 2.75
N LYS A 66 5.33 -7.07 4.02
CA LYS A 66 4.08 -7.70 4.42
C LYS A 66 3.23 -6.63 5.10
N PRO A 67 2.04 -6.31 4.57
CA PRO A 67 1.15 -5.38 5.21
C PRO A 67 0.78 -5.91 6.60
N ARG A 68 0.62 -5.01 7.56
CA ARG A 68 0.08 -5.38 8.87
C ARG A 68 -1.39 -5.76 8.67
N PRO A 69 -1.78 -6.99 9.00
CA PRO A 69 -3.18 -7.39 8.87
C PRO A 69 -4.08 -6.56 9.81
N LEU A 70 -5.32 -6.41 9.43
CA LEU A 70 -6.35 -5.85 10.29
C LEU A 70 -6.64 -6.86 11.40
N GLU A 71 -6.51 -6.45 12.66
CA GLU A 71 -6.67 -7.31 13.84
C GLU A 71 -8.15 -7.40 14.26
N LEU A 72 -9.00 -7.92 13.37
CA LEU A 72 -10.42 -8.21 13.64
C LEU A 72 -10.72 -9.66 13.28
N TYR A 73 -11.72 -10.24 13.98
CA TYR A 73 -12.16 -11.59 13.71
C TYR A 73 -12.81 -11.69 12.33
N GLY A 74 -12.45 -12.73 11.56
CA GLY A 74 -13.05 -13.04 10.27
C GLY A 74 -12.59 -12.17 9.10
N VAL A 75 -11.48 -11.43 9.25
CA VAL A 75 -10.92 -10.59 8.16
C VAL A 75 -10.62 -11.41 6.90
N GLU A 76 -10.13 -12.64 7.10
CA GLU A 76 -9.76 -13.58 6.03
C GLU A 76 -10.94 -14.11 5.22
N ASP A 77 -12.15 -13.98 5.74
CA ASP A 77 -13.37 -14.47 5.08
C ASP A 77 -13.88 -13.51 4.00
N TYR A 78 -13.42 -12.24 4.00
CA TYR A 78 -13.93 -11.19 3.13
C TYR A 78 -13.03 -10.93 1.91
N ASP A 79 -13.57 -11.15 0.72
CA ASP A 79 -12.86 -10.97 -0.55
C ASP A 79 -12.60 -9.49 -0.91
N ASN A 80 -13.35 -8.55 -0.30
CA ASN A 80 -13.26 -7.12 -0.58
C ASN A 80 -12.45 -6.32 0.47
N ILE A 81 -11.68 -7.00 1.33
CA ILE A 81 -10.68 -6.37 2.18
C ILE A 81 -9.32 -6.48 1.48
N HIS A 82 -8.72 -5.35 1.17
CA HIS A 82 -7.50 -5.28 0.39
C HIS A 82 -6.39 -4.54 1.14
N TYR A 83 -5.17 -5.06 1.09
CA TYR A 83 -3.97 -4.41 1.62
C TYR A 83 -3.12 -3.76 0.53
N HIS A 84 -3.43 -4.04 -0.71
CA HIS A 84 -2.80 -3.45 -1.89
C HIS A 84 -3.81 -3.41 -3.04
N VAL A 85 -3.83 -2.31 -3.75
CA VAL A 85 -4.68 -2.12 -4.93
C VAL A 85 -3.80 -1.76 -6.11
N SER A 86 -3.83 -2.57 -7.16
CA SER A 86 -3.05 -2.34 -8.40
C SER A 86 -3.81 -1.50 -9.44
N ASN A 87 -5.15 -1.57 -9.43
CA ASN A 87 -5.99 -0.83 -10.36
C ASN A 87 -7.21 -0.27 -9.63
N ILE A 88 -7.25 1.04 -9.43
CA ILE A 88 -8.35 1.72 -8.74
C ILE A 88 -9.65 1.76 -9.55
N GLN A 89 -9.57 1.69 -10.88
CA GLN A 89 -10.74 1.83 -11.75
C GLN A 89 -11.80 0.73 -11.54
N GLN A 90 -11.39 -0.45 -11.06
CA GLN A 90 -12.33 -1.53 -10.73
C GLN A 90 -13.29 -1.19 -9.56
N TYR A 91 -13.00 -0.12 -8.82
CA TYR A 91 -13.81 0.35 -7.70
C TYR A 91 -14.61 1.62 -8.04
N ALA A 92 -14.60 2.06 -9.30
CA ALA A 92 -15.35 3.25 -9.71
C ALA A 92 -16.83 3.14 -9.34
N GLY A 93 -17.35 4.17 -8.66
CA GLY A 93 -18.72 4.24 -8.17
C GLY A 93 -19.06 3.36 -6.96
N LYS A 94 -18.13 2.53 -6.47
CA LYS A 94 -18.31 1.74 -5.25
C LYS A 94 -17.97 2.58 -4.02
N LYS A 95 -18.56 2.25 -2.88
CA LYS A 95 -18.14 2.85 -1.60
C LYS A 95 -16.76 2.28 -1.23
N VAL A 96 -15.85 3.16 -0.86
CA VAL A 96 -14.47 2.77 -0.49
C VAL A 96 -14.16 3.32 0.89
N THR A 97 -13.78 2.43 1.80
CA THR A 97 -13.28 2.80 3.12
C THR A 97 -11.79 2.50 3.24
N ILE A 98 -11.03 3.50 3.63
CA ILE A 98 -9.58 3.42 3.82
C ILE A 98 -9.27 3.51 5.31
N LEU A 99 -8.48 2.57 5.80
CA LEU A 99 -8.05 2.51 7.19
C LEU A 99 -6.59 2.93 7.30
N GLY A 100 -6.31 4.06 7.91
CA GLY A 100 -4.95 4.55 8.08
C GLY A 100 -4.85 6.06 8.25
N GLY A 101 -3.64 6.58 8.39
CA GLY A 101 -3.40 8.02 8.57
C GLY A 101 -1.96 8.43 8.28
N GLY A 102 -1.21 7.62 7.54
CA GLY A 102 0.09 7.98 6.95
C GLY A 102 -0.07 8.40 5.49
N ASP A 103 1.06 8.73 4.83
CA ASP A 103 1.09 9.18 3.43
C ASP A 103 0.28 8.28 2.51
N SER A 104 0.50 6.95 2.56
CA SER A 104 -0.22 6.01 1.71
C SER A 104 -1.74 6.06 1.86
N ALA A 105 -2.25 6.22 3.09
CA ALA A 105 -3.69 6.27 3.33
C ALA A 105 -4.30 7.58 2.79
N VAL A 106 -3.61 8.70 2.98
CA VAL A 106 -4.03 10.01 2.47
C VAL A 106 -3.98 10.03 0.94
N ASP A 107 -2.90 9.54 0.34
CA ASP A 107 -2.75 9.49 -1.11
C ASP A 107 -3.82 8.60 -1.77
N TRP A 108 -4.11 7.44 -1.17
CA TRP A 108 -5.21 6.58 -1.62
C TRP A 108 -6.57 7.26 -1.49
N ALA A 109 -6.84 7.95 -0.39
CA ALA A 109 -8.11 8.66 -0.20
C ALA A 109 -8.32 9.73 -1.28
N LEU A 110 -7.29 10.53 -1.57
CA LEU A 110 -7.29 11.54 -2.62
C LEU A 110 -7.37 10.95 -4.05
N ALA A 111 -6.85 9.75 -4.25
CA ALA A 111 -6.96 9.06 -5.54
C ALA A 111 -8.37 8.50 -5.75
N PHE A 112 -8.93 7.85 -4.73
CA PHE A 112 -10.26 7.22 -4.81
C PHE A 112 -11.40 8.23 -4.86
N GLU A 113 -11.33 9.38 -4.18
CA GLU A 113 -12.39 10.38 -4.19
C GLU A 113 -12.80 10.86 -5.59
N LYS A 114 -11.86 10.77 -6.54
CA LYS A 114 -12.08 11.16 -7.95
C LYS A 114 -12.99 10.20 -8.70
N ILE A 115 -13.19 9.00 -8.19
CA ILE A 115 -13.89 7.92 -8.90
C ILE A 115 -14.94 7.21 -8.03
N ALA A 116 -14.91 7.40 -6.70
CA ALA A 116 -15.72 6.65 -5.75
C ALA A 116 -16.03 7.48 -4.50
N PRO A 117 -17.23 7.34 -3.89
CA PRO A 117 -17.48 7.84 -2.53
C PRO A 117 -16.47 7.22 -1.56
N THR A 118 -15.65 8.05 -0.91
CA THR A 118 -14.52 7.59 -0.12
C THR A 118 -14.62 8.05 1.34
N THR A 119 -14.40 7.12 2.26
CA THR A 119 -14.28 7.38 3.70
C THR A 119 -12.87 7.03 4.17
N LEU A 120 -12.24 7.91 4.94
CA LEU A 120 -10.94 7.67 5.58
C LEU A 120 -11.13 7.61 7.09
N VAL A 121 -10.81 6.46 7.67
CA VAL A 121 -10.87 6.20 9.12
C VAL A 121 -9.48 6.22 9.72
N HIS A 122 -9.26 7.08 10.71
CA HIS A 122 -7.97 7.16 11.40
C HIS A 122 -8.15 7.27 12.92
N ARG A 123 -7.27 6.58 13.67
CA ARG A 123 -7.30 6.51 15.13
C ARG A 123 -6.87 7.79 15.87
N ARG A 124 -6.42 8.80 15.18
CA ARG A 124 -5.95 10.09 15.73
C ARG A 124 -6.54 11.24 14.96
N ASP A 125 -6.66 12.40 15.58
CA ASP A 125 -7.12 13.62 14.92
C ASP A 125 -6.05 14.20 13.95
N ASN A 126 -4.77 13.85 14.18
CA ASN A 126 -3.66 14.32 13.36
C ASN A 126 -3.13 13.21 12.44
N PHE A 127 -3.02 13.50 11.17
CA PHE A 127 -2.41 12.62 10.17
C PHE A 127 -0.89 12.68 10.23
N ARG A 128 -0.24 11.55 9.88
CA ARG A 128 1.22 11.45 9.70
C ARG A 128 1.54 11.36 8.22
N ALA A 129 1.14 12.38 7.48
CA ALA A 129 1.35 12.51 6.05
C ALA A 129 1.95 13.89 5.76
N LEU A 130 2.41 14.09 4.54
CA LEU A 130 2.94 15.38 4.08
C LEU A 130 1.87 16.47 4.23
N GLU A 131 2.27 17.63 4.72
CA GLU A 131 1.36 18.73 5.07
C GLU A 131 0.47 19.14 3.89
N HIS A 132 1.02 19.22 2.68
CA HIS A 132 0.25 19.55 1.49
C HIS A 132 -0.80 18.49 1.13
N SER A 133 -0.51 17.19 1.37
CA SER A 133 -1.48 16.11 1.15
C SER A 133 -2.60 16.14 2.19
N VAL A 134 -2.26 16.50 3.45
CA VAL A 134 -3.27 16.67 4.52
C VAL A 134 -4.17 17.86 4.23
N GLN A 135 -3.61 18.98 3.74
CA GLN A 135 -4.41 20.13 3.32
C GLN A 135 -5.34 19.77 2.17
N ALA A 136 -4.84 19.09 1.13
CA ALA A 136 -5.65 18.61 0.02
C ALA A 136 -6.78 17.68 0.48
N LEU A 137 -6.50 16.79 1.45
CA LEU A 137 -7.50 15.91 2.05
C LEU A 137 -8.62 16.69 2.76
N GLN A 138 -8.28 17.75 3.49
CA GLN A 138 -9.26 18.60 4.19
C GLN A 138 -10.14 19.40 3.23
N GLU A 139 -9.63 19.72 2.05
CA GLU A 139 -10.36 20.43 0.98
C GLU A 139 -11.11 19.48 0.04
N SER A 140 -10.96 18.16 0.22
CA SER A 140 -11.50 17.10 -0.64
C SER A 140 -12.93 16.72 -0.26
N SER A 141 -13.57 15.85 -1.08
CA SER A 141 -14.88 15.25 -0.81
C SER A 141 -14.81 14.01 0.09
N VAL A 142 -13.63 13.63 0.55
CA VAL A 142 -13.42 12.45 1.43
C VAL A 142 -14.12 12.66 2.77
N THR A 143 -14.92 11.69 3.18
CA THR A 143 -15.48 11.67 4.54
C THR A 143 -14.42 11.25 5.53
N ILE A 144 -14.01 12.14 6.42
CA ILE A 144 -12.97 11.87 7.42
C ILE A 144 -13.60 11.45 8.73
N LYS A 145 -13.21 10.29 9.26
CA LYS A 145 -13.63 9.73 10.55
C LYS A 145 -12.44 9.64 11.49
N THR A 146 -12.30 10.60 12.39
CA THR A 146 -11.28 10.65 13.45
C THR A 146 -11.91 11.04 14.78
N PRO A 147 -11.40 10.60 15.91
CA PRO A 147 -10.44 9.51 16.12
C PRO A 147 -11.18 8.17 16.26
N PHE A 148 -11.25 7.38 15.21
CA PHE A 148 -11.96 6.10 15.20
C PHE A 148 -11.04 4.93 14.82
N VAL A 149 -11.39 3.74 15.30
CA VAL A 149 -10.77 2.47 14.94
C VAL A 149 -11.84 1.49 14.48
N PRO A 150 -11.54 0.60 13.52
CA PRO A 150 -12.47 -0.47 13.16
C PRO A 150 -12.68 -1.41 14.36
N SER A 151 -13.92 -1.81 14.60
CA SER A 151 -14.30 -2.67 15.73
C SER A 151 -15.02 -3.96 15.32
N GLN A 152 -15.83 -3.93 14.27
CA GLN A 152 -16.54 -5.13 13.80
C GLN A 152 -16.76 -5.11 12.29
N LEU A 153 -16.62 -6.29 11.67
CA LEU A 153 -16.93 -6.52 10.26
C LEU A 153 -18.38 -7.06 10.15
N LEU A 154 -19.17 -6.47 9.27
CA LEU A 154 -20.58 -6.82 9.07
C LEU A 154 -20.82 -7.11 7.58
N GLY A 155 -21.16 -8.36 7.27
CA GLY A 155 -21.37 -8.84 5.89
C GLY A 155 -21.86 -10.29 5.88
N ASP A 156 -21.87 -10.88 4.69
CA ASP A 156 -22.37 -12.25 4.45
C ASP A 156 -21.31 -13.35 4.67
N GLY A 157 -20.13 -13.01 5.18
CA GLY A 157 -18.99 -13.91 5.33
C GLY A 157 -18.18 -14.10 4.05
N LYS A 158 -18.45 -13.32 3.01
CA LYS A 158 -17.67 -13.24 1.77
C LYS A 158 -17.50 -11.80 1.31
N THR A 159 -18.55 -11.01 1.39
CA THR A 159 -18.54 -9.58 1.07
C THR A 159 -18.82 -8.79 2.33
N LEU A 160 -17.95 -7.85 2.64
CA LEU A 160 -18.14 -6.89 3.71
C LEU A 160 -19.07 -5.78 3.19
N ASP A 161 -20.22 -5.58 3.84
CA ASP A 161 -21.17 -4.54 3.47
C ASP A 161 -21.04 -3.31 4.37
N LYS A 162 -20.67 -3.54 5.63
CA LYS A 162 -20.58 -2.47 6.64
C LYS A 162 -19.40 -2.73 7.57
N LEU A 163 -18.84 -1.64 8.05
CA LEU A 163 -17.81 -1.62 9.05
C LEU A 163 -18.30 -0.86 10.28
N GLU A 164 -18.29 -1.49 11.44
CA GLU A 164 -18.44 -0.76 12.68
C GLU A 164 -17.10 -0.14 13.08
N ILE A 165 -17.14 1.13 13.44
CA ILE A 165 -15.98 1.87 13.95
C ILE A 165 -16.32 2.44 15.33
N THR A 166 -15.35 2.36 16.25
CA THR A 166 -15.50 2.86 17.62
C THR A 166 -14.54 4.01 17.86
N LYS A 167 -15.03 5.04 18.51
CA LYS A 167 -14.22 6.21 18.86
C LYS A 167 -13.20 5.87 19.94
N VAL A 168 -11.98 6.29 19.70
CA VAL A 168 -10.85 6.01 20.60
C VAL A 168 -11.12 6.59 22.00
N LYS A 169 -10.95 5.75 23.02
CA LYS A 169 -11.22 6.09 24.44
C LYS A 169 -12.68 6.44 24.76
N SER A 170 -13.63 5.91 24.01
CA SER A 170 -15.06 6.09 24.17
C SER A 170 -15.79 4.80 23.80
N ASP A 171 -17.01 4.63 24.29
CA ASP A 171 -17.90 3.55 23.88
C ASP A 171 -18.83 3.98 22.69
N GLU A 172 -18.57 5.16 22.14
CA GLU A 172 -19.30 5.67 20.98
C GLU A 172 -18.91 4.87 19.74
N ALA A 173 -19.87 4.19 19.15
CA ALA A 173 -19.70 3.41 17.93
C ALA A 173 -20.65 3.89 16.84
N GLU A 174 -20.22 3.80 15.60
CA GLU A 174 -21.04 4.05 14.43
C GLU A 174 -20.76 2.99 13.35
N THR A 175 -21.75 2.74 12.51
CA THR A 175 -21.64 1.81 11.39
C THR A 175 -21.58 2.60 10.09
N ILE A 176 -20.58 2.32 9.28
CA ILE A 176 -20.40 2.90 7.95
C ILE A 176 -20.57 1.83 6.87
N GLU A 177 -21.10 2.21 5.72
CA GLU A 177 -21.18 1.32 4.56
C GLU A 177 -19.83 1.31 3.80
N VAL A 178 -19.43 0.16 3.28
CA VAL A 178 -18.15 -0.05 2.63
C VAL A 178 -18.31 -0.73 1.25
#